data_b0c961d82e05a77978ab09e726fab6ff
#
_entry.id   b0c961d82e05a77978ab09e726fab6ff
#
_cell.length_a   1.000
_cell.length_b   1.000
_cell.length_c   1.000
_cell.angle_alpha   90.00
_cell.angle_beta   90.00
_cell.angle_gamma   90.00
#
_symmetry.space_group_name_H-M   'P 1'
#
loop_
_entity.id
_entity.type
_entity.pdbx_description
1 polymer ?
#
loop_
_entity_poly.entity_id
_entity_poly.type
_entity_poly.pdbx_seq_one_letter_code
_entity_poly.pdbx_strand_id
1 'polypeptide(L)'
;PLLWYPNGMGAQPLYTFRIWIEGEVVASCTFGIRIAAVAQIPDPPGSKYYEQCRQLQNTESGREYDFNDTFSGFTVYINGKPVWCRGGNWVPCEPFPSAETEQKITSLLEMAAAAHINMIRIWGGGIFEMSHFYQECDRLGILVTQDFMMACGTYPEDEPWFLQQLSREAECAARRLRN
;
A
#
# COMPACT_ATOMS: atom_id res chain seq x y z
N PRO A 1 2.66 -15.61 -19.61
CA PRO A 1 3.36 -14.46 -19.04
C PRO A 1 4.04 -14.84 -17.72
N LEU A 2 5.15 -14.17 -17.41
CA LEU A 2 5.82 -14.32 -16.12
C LEU A 2 5.09 -13.47 -15.08
N LEU A 3 4.96 -14.01 -13.86
CA LEU A 3 4.31 -13.28 -12.77
C LEU A 3 5.32 -12.42 -12.01
N TRP A 4 4.88 -11.23 -11.61
CA TRP A 4 5.62 -10.32 -10.76
C TRP A 4 5.51 -10.75 -9.29
N TYR A 5 6.62 -10.68 -8.55
CA TYR A 5 6.68 -10.99 -7.12
C TYR A 5 7.37 -9.88 -6.32
N PRO A 6 7.02 -9.72 -5.04
CA PRO A 6 7.72 -8.80 -4.15
C PRO A 6 9.20 -9.15 -3.99
N ASN A 7 9.99 -8.15 -3.62
CA ASN A 7 11.41 -8.28 -3.32
C ASN A 7 11.69 -9.44 -2.36
N GLY A 8 12.60 -10.33 -2.77
CA GLY A 8 12.96 -11.55 -2.03
C GLY A 8 12.00 -12.74 -2.24
N MET A 9 10.96 -12.62 -3.07
CA MET A 9 10.02 -13.72 -3.36
C MET A 9 10.07 -14.20 -4.81
N GLY A 10 10.73 -13.50 -5.69
CA GLY A 10 10.84 -13.83 -7.11
C GLY A 10 11.28 -12.63 -7.94
N ALA A 11 11.13 -12.75 -9.26
CA ALA A 11 11.48 -11.70 -10.20
C ALA A 11 10.36 -10.66 -10.36
N GLN A 12 10.70 -9.48 -10.86
CA GLN A 12 9.81 -8.37 -11.15
C GLN A 12 9.66 -8.11 -12.65
N PRO A 13 9.14 -9.08 -13.44
CA PRO A 13 8.93 -8.83 -14.86
C PRO A 13 7.87 -7.77 -15.09
N LEU A 14 8.22 -6.75 -15.86
CA LEU A 14 7.32 -5.67 -16.25
C LEU A 14 7.00 -5.77 -17.73
N TYR A 15 5.76 -5.52 -18.06
CA TYR A 15 5.22 -5.50 -19.41
C TYR A 15 4.83 -4.08 -19.77
N THR A 16 5.02 -3.70 -21.04
CA THR A 16 4.61 -2.39 -21.53
C THR A 16 3.40 -2.55 -22.46
N PHE A 17 2.33 -1.85 -22.11
CA PHE A 17 1.17 -1.67 -23.00
C PHE A 17 1.30 -0.33 -23.72
N ARG A 18 1.03 -0.29 -25.02
CA ARG A 18 1.07 0.93 -25.83
C ARG A 18 -0.19 1.03 -26.69
N ILE A 19 -0.73 2.24 -26.79
CA ILE A 19 -1.81 2.58 -27.71
C ILE A 19 -1.18 3.36 -28.87
N TRP A 20 -1.49 2.92 -30.07
CA TRP A 20 -1.03 3.54 -31.31
C TRP A 20 -2.23 4.15 -32.05
N ILE A 21 -2.11 5.40 -32.50
CA ILE A 21 -3.05 6.05 -33.39
C ILE A 21 -2.24 6.62 -34.55
N GLU A 22 -2.64 6.27 -35.77
CA GLU A 22 -2.00 6.74 -37.02
C GLU A 22 -0.47 6.54 -37.04
N GLY A 23 0.01 5.45 -36.41
CA GLY A 23 1.44 5.12 -36.37
C GLY A 23 2.24 5.77 -35.25
N GLU A 24 1.61 6.59 -34.41
CA GLU A 24 2.23 7.23 -33.25
C GLU A 24 1.74 6.61 -31.93
N VAL A 25 2.64 6.53 -30.92
CA VAL A 25 2.28 6.07 -29.59
C VAL A 25 1.61 7.23 -28.84
N VAL A 26 0.31 7.13 -28.61
CA VAL A 26 -0.48 8.15 -27.90
C VAL A 26 -0.60 7.90 -26.39
N ALA A 27 -0.40 6.66 -25.96
CA ALA A 27 -0.35 6.30 -24.55
C ALA A 27 0.53 5.07 -24.33
N SER A 28 1.18 5.03 -23.19
CA SER A 28 1.98 3.89 -22.74
C SER A 28 1.87 3.73 -21.25
N CYS A 29 1.78 2.49 -20.76
CA CYS A 29 1.91 2.16 -19.34
C CYS A 29 2.75 0.89 -19.17
N THR A 30 3.43 0.81 -18.03
CA THR A 30 4.19 -0.36 -17.62
C THR A 30 3.53 -0.97 -16.40
N PHE A 31 3.44 -2.30 -16.34
CA PHE A 31 2.75 -3.00 -15.26
C PHE A 31 3.36 -4.39 -15.02
N GLY A 32 3.23 -4.88 -13.79
CA GLY A 32 3.52 -6.26 -13.43
C GLY A 32 2.25 -7.11 -13.43
N ILE A 33 2.34 -8.37 -13.85
CA ILE A 33 1.19 -9.29 -13.79
C ILE A 33 1.22 -10.00 -12.45
N ARG A 34 0.24 -9.69 -11.59
CA ARG A 34 0.08 -10.30 -10.28
C ARG A 34 -1.37 -10.34 -9.84
N ILE A 35 -1.68 -11.22 -8.91
CA ILE A 35 -2.93 -11.23 -8.16
C ILE A 35 -2.58 -10.87 -6.71
N ALA A 36 -3.10 -9.73 -6.23
CA ALA A 36 -2.97 -9.32 -4.85
C ALA A 36 -4.28 -9.62 -4.10
N ALA A 37 -4.17 -10.15 -2.90
CA ALA A 37 -5.30 -10.39 -2.01
C ALA A 37 -4.90 -10.13 -0.56
N VAL A 38 -5.87 -9.74 0.24
CA VAL A 38 -5.74 -9.63 1.69
C VAL A 38 -6.71 -10.61 2.32
N ALA A 39 -6.22 -11.44 3.24
CA ALA A 39 -7.06 -12.34 4.00
C ALA A 39 -7.03 -11.93 5.47
N GLN A 40 -8.22 -11.85 6.06
CA GLN A 40 -8.46 -11.77 7.49
C GLN A 40 -9.01 -13.13 7.92
N ILE A 41 -8.14 -13.97 8.48
CA ILE A 41 -8.51 -15.31 8.91
C ILE A 41 -8.77 -15.24 10.41
N PRO A 42 -10.01 -15.55 10.87
CA PRO A 42 -10.31 -15.56 12.30
C PRO A 42 -9.41 -16.53 13.06
N ASP A 43 -8.92 -16.09 14.21
CA ASP A 43 -8.19 -16.95 15.11
C ASP A 43 -9.13 -18.03 15.67
N PRO A 44 -8.77 -19.31 15.62
CA PRO A 44 -9.61 -20.37 16.15
C PRO A 44 -9.86 -20.19 17.66
N PRO A 45 -11.10 -20.31 18.16
CA PRO A 45 -11.39 -20.28 19.58
C PRO A 45 -10.52 -21.30 20.34
N GLY A 46 -9.91 -20.86 21.46
CA GLY A 46 -8.99 -21.68 22.23
C GLY A 46 -7.54 -21.72 21.71
N SER A 47 -7.24 -21.08 20.59
CA SER A 47 -5.85 -20.88 20.16
C SER A 47 -5.13 -19.93 21.11
N LYS A 48 -3.79 -20.02 21.16
CA LYS A 48 -2.96 -19.16 22.00
C LYS A 48 -3.22 -17.67 21.75
N TYR A 49 -3.34 -17.27 20.48
CA TYR A 49 -3.56 -15.88 20.10
C TYR A 49 -4.98 -15.41 20.47
N TYR A 50 -5.99 -16.25 20.23
CA TYR A 50 -7.36 -15.97 20.65
C TYR A 50 -7.45 -15.71 22.16
N GLU A 51 -6.86 -16.57 22.97
CA GLU A 51 -6.88 -16.43 24.43
C GLU A 51 -6.07 -15.21 24.92
N GLN A 52 -4.94 -14.91 24.28
CA GLN A 52 -4.18 -13.70 24.60
C GLN A 52 -4.97 -12.42 24.30
N CYS A 53 -5.61 -12.33 23.14
CA CYS A 53 -6.45 -11.19 22.79
C CYS A 53 -7.64 -11.05 23.74
N ARG A 54 -8.28 -12.17 24.10
CA ARG A 54 -9.38 -12.17 25.07
C ARG A 54 -8.95 -11.71 26.46
N GLN A 55 -7.76 -12.08 26.90
CA GLN A 55 -7.21 -11.60 28.17
C GLN A 55 -6.95 -10.10 28.15
N LEU A 56 -6.40 -9.57 27.03
CA LEU A 56 -6.15 -8.14 26.88
C LEU A 56 -7.43 -7.33 26.88
N GLN A 57 -8.51 -7.81 26.29
CA GLN A 57 -9.82 -7.16 26.35
C GLN A 57 -10.34 -6.98 27.79
N ASN A 58 -10.08 -7.96 28.65
CA ASN A 58 -10.54 -7.93 30.04
C ASN A 58 -9.66 -7.05 30.97
N THR A 59 -8.49 -6.61 30.52
CA THR A 59 -7.52 -5.87 31.35
C THR A 59 -7.51 -4.37 31.11
N GLU A 60 -8.01 -3.89 29.97
CA GLU A 60 -8.11 -2.45 29.71
C GLU A 60 -9.39 -1.89 30.31
N SER A 61 -9.23 -1.27 31.47
CA SER A 61 -10.28 -0.62 32.23
C SER A 61 -11.12 0.35 31.39
N GLY A 62 -12.40 0.03 31.19
CA GLY A 62 -13.49 0.96 30.94
C GLY A 62 -13.69 1.44 29.51
N ARG A 63 -13.08 0.87 28.51
CA ARG A 63 -13.49 1.01 27.12
C ARG A 63 -14.15 -0.29 26.65
N GLU A 64 -15.46 -0.27 26.51
CA GLU A 64 -16.15 -1.26 25.69
C GLU A 64 -15.67 -1.11 24.25
N TYR A 65 -14.63 -1.86 23.89
CA TYR A 65 -14.38 -2.14 22.51
C TYR A 65 -15.40 -3.19 22.10
N ASP A 66 -16.35 -2.78 21.29
CA ASP A 66 -17.24 -3.69 20.59
C ASP A 66 -16.41 -4.45 19.51
N PHE A 67 -15.53 -5.32 19.98
CA PHE A 67 -14.91 -6.29 19.12
C PHE A 67 -15.96 -7.34 18.87
N ASN A 68 -16.67 -7.24 17.75
CA ASN A 68 -17.38 -8.39 17.22
C ASN A 68 -16.43 -9.58 17.30
N ASP A 69 -16.70 -10.54 18.14
CA ASP A 69 -15.99 -11.74 18.63
C ASP A 69 -14.99 -12.46 17.68
N THR A 70 -14.47 -11.79 16.69
CA THR A 70 -13.55 -12.34 15.68
C THR A 70 -12.22 -11.63 15.71
N PHE A 71 -11.30 -12.13 16.53
CA PHE A 71 -9.89 -11.82 16.35
C PHE A 71 -9.44 -12.43 15.04
N SER A 72 -8.79 -11.65 14.20
CA SER A 72 -8.38 -12.13 12.89
C SER A 72 -6.95 -11.69 12.56
N GLY A 73 -6.18 -12.62 11.99
CA GLY A 73 -4.93 -12.31 11.38
C GLY A 73 -5.13 -11.47 10.11
N PHE A 74 -4.15 -10.64 9.78
CA PHE A 74 -4.10 -9.87 8.54
C PHE A 74 -2.92 -10.37 7.71
N THR A 75 -3.19 -10.95 6.55
CA THR A 75 -2.15 -11.51 5.70
C THR A 75 -2.33 -11.05 4.26
N VAL A 76 -1.25 -10.50 3.70
CA VAL A 76 -1.17 -10.15 2.27
C VAL A 76 -0.75 -11.39 1.49
N TYR A 77 -1.39 -11.64 0.36
CA TYR A 77 -1.05 -12.69 -0.59
C TYR A 77 -0.73 -12.09 -1.95
N ILE A 78 0.36 -12.56 -2.55
CA ILE A 78 0.68 -12.26 -3.94
C ILE A 78 0.78 -13.59 -4.71
N ASN A 79 -0.01 -13.71 -5.76
CA ASN A 79 -0.09 -14.93 -6.58
C ASN A 79 -0.36 -16.20 -5.73
N GLY A 80 -1.21 -16.07 -4.72
CA GLY A 80 -1.58 -17.16 -3.80
C GLY A 80 -0.52 -17.51 -2.75
N LYS A 81 0.61 -16.77 -2.68
CA LYS A 81 1.64 -16.97 -1.66
C LYS A 81 1.54 -15.90 -0.57
N PRO A 82 1.55 -16.29 0.72
CA PRO A 82 1.56 -15.31 1.80
C PRO A 82 2.85 -14.48 1.79
N VAL A 83 2.73 -13.19 2.03
CA VAL A 83 3.84 -12.24 2.08
C VAL A 83 4.11 -11.83 3.52
N TRP A 84 5.32 -12.05 3.99
CA TRP A 84 5.81 -11.38 5.19
C TRP A 84 6.21 -9.96 4.82
N CYS A 85 5.35 -8.99 5.15
CA CYS A 85 5.55 -7.58 4.80
C CYS A 85 6.63 -6.97 5.70
N ARG A 86 7.77 -6.63 5.10
CA ARG A 86 8.91 -6.00 5.74
C ARG A 86 9.07 -4.60 5.21
N GLY A 87 9.01 -3.62 6.08
CA GLY A 87 9.12 -2.23 5.65
C GLY A 87 8.88 -1.22 6.74
N GLY A 88 8.50 -0.03 6.34
CA GLY A 88 8.26 1.08 7.22
C GLY A 88 7.35 2.12 6.59
N ASN A 89 7.15 3.21 7.33
CA ASN A 89 6.42 4.35 6.80
C ASN A 89 7.34 5.18 5.91
N TRP A 90 6.76 5.68 4.83
CA TRP A 90 7.34 6.68 3.95
C TRP A 90 6.69 8.03 4.26
N VAL A 91 7.52 9.00 4.59
CA VAL A 91 7.18 10.43 4.57
C VAL A 91 7.86 11.05 3.36
N PRO A 92 7.39 12.19 2.82
CA PRO A 92 8.05 12.84 1.70
C PRO A 92 9.55 13.01 1.96
N CYS A 93 10.36 12.69 0.96
CA CYS A 93 11.82 12.69 1.13
C CYS A 93 12.42 14.11 1.18
N GLU A 94 11.59 15.12 0.96
CA GLU A 94 11.91 16.54 1.10
C GLU A 94 10.78 17.28 1.82
N PRO A 95 11.08 18.28 2.65
CA PRO A 95 10.06 19.09 3.32
C PRO A 95 9.23 19.93 2.34
N PHE A 96 9.78 20.22 1.16
CA PHE A 96 9.11 20.92 0.08
C PHE A 96 8.97 20.00 -1.13
N PRO A 97 7.75 19.62 -1.54
CA PRO A 97 7.55 18.68 -2.66
C PRO A 97 8.24 19.11 -3.96
N SER A 98 8.38 20.41 -4.20
CA SER A 98 9.09 20.96 -5.37
C SER A 98 10.60 20.68 -5.38
N ALA A 99 11.17 20.27 -4.24
CA ALA A 99 12.59 19.91 -4.13
C ALA A 99 12.81 18.40 -4.29
N GLU A 100 11.76 17.59 -4.36
CA GLU A 100 11.87 16.16 -4.64
C GLU A 100 12.41 15.94 -6.06
N THR A 101 13.34 15.01 -6.18
CA THR A 101 13.89 14.60 -7.46
C THR A 101 13.73 13.10 -7.67
N GLU A 102 13.50 12.68 -8.91
CA GLU A 102 13.45 11.28 -9.29
C GLU A 102 14.70 10.52 -8.85
N GLN A 103 15.86 11.13 -8.98
CA GLN A 103 17.14 10.52 -8.56
C GLN A 103 17.18 10.23 -7.06
N LYS A 104 16.70 11.15 -6.22
CA LYS A 104 16.67 10.95 -4.77
C LYS A 104 15.70 9.84 -4.39
N ILE A 105 14.51 9.82 -4.98
CA ILE A 105 13.51 8.78 -4.80
C ILE A 105 14.09 7.41 -5.19
N THR A 106 14.67 7.29 -6.40
CA THR A 106 15.31 6.07 -6.87
C THR A 106 16.36 5.57 -5.88
N SER A 107 17.27 6.45 -5.45
CA SER A 107 18.35 6.08 -4.53
C SER A 107 17.82 5.56 -3.18
N LEU A 108 16.79 6.20 -2.63
CA LEU A 108 16.17 5.78 -1.36
C LEU A 108 15.46 4.43 -1.51
N LEU A 109 14.73 4.22 -2.61
CA LEU A 109 14.04 2.96 -2.86
C LEU A 109 15.00 1.82 -3.16
N GLU A 110 16.12 2.07 -3.85
CA GLU A 110 17.19 1.08 -4.05
C GLU A 110 17.84 0.68 -2.72
N MET A 111 18.11 1.63 -1.83
CA MET A 111 18.59 1.32 -0.47
C MET A 111 17.57 0.50 0.30
N ALA A 112 16.29 0.84 0.22
CA ALA A 112 15.22 0.07 0.84
C ALA A 112 15.16 -1.36 0.31
N ALA A 113 15.23 -1.53 -1.01
CA ALA A 113 15.26 -2.86 -1.63
C ALA A 113 16.50 -3.68 -1.23
N ALA A 114 17.67 -3.04 -1.16
CA ALA A 114 18.91 -3.67 -0.69
C ALA A 114 18.84 -4.09 0.80
N ALA A 115 18.08 -3.35 1.61
CA ALA A 115 17.75 -3.70 3.00
C ALA A 115 16.63 -4.76 3.11
N HIS A 116 16.25 -5.41 2.00
CA HIS A 116 15.21 -6.43 1.93
C HIS A 116 13.80 -5.94 2.28
N ILE A 117 13.53 -4.65 2.17
CA ILE A 117 12.19 -4.09 2.25
C ILE A 117 11.38 -4.57 1.03
N ASN A 118 10.15 -5.02 1.28
CA ASN A 118 9.22 -5.46 0.24
C ASN A 118 7.86 -4.79 0.33
N MET A 119 7.66 -3.91 1.31
CA MET A 119 6.45 -3.09 1.46
C MET A 119 6.79 -1.74 2.09
N ILE A 120 6.17 -0.68 1.58
CA ILE A 120 6.25 0.68 2.13
C ILE A 120 4.83 1.19 2.33
N ARG A 121 4.58 1.85 3.46
CA ARG A 121 3.34 2.59 3.71
C ARG A 121 3.59 4.07 3.50
N ILE A 122 2.94 4.67 2.52
CA ILE A 122 2.91 6.13 2.36
C ILE A 122 1.95 6.68 3.40
N TRP A 123 2.49 7.50 4.31
CA TRP A 123 1.77 8.07 5.42
C TRP A 123 0.80 9.17 4.98
N GLY A 124 -0.40 9.19 5.59
CA GLY A 124 -1.46 10.14 5.25
C GLY A 124 -1.21 11.59 5.62
N GLY A 125 -0.11 11.91 6.30
CA GLY A 125 0.38 13.28 6.52
C GLY A 125 1.40 13.74 5.46
N GLY A 126 1.62 12.92 4.43
CA GLY A 126 2.49 13.23 3.30
C GLY A 126 1.73 13.68 2.07
N ILE A 127 2.07 13.10 0.94
CA ILE A 127 1.48 13.38 -0.38
C ILE A 127 1.19 12.07 -1.12
N PHE A 128 0.35 12.12 -2.16
CA PHE A 128 0.37 11.10 -3.20
C PHE A 128 1.62 11.32 -4.03
N GLU A 129 2.54 10.38 -3.97
CA GLU A 129 3.85 10.48 -4.61
C GLU A 129 3.77 10.64 -6.14
N MET A 130 4.84 11.14 -6.73
CA MET A 130 4.95 11.23 -8.18
C MET A 130 4.95 9.85 -8.83
N SER A 131 4.57 9.76 -10.09
CA SER A 131 4.45 8.48 -10.80
C SER A 131 5.75 7.67 -10.82
N HIS A 132 6.89 8.36 -10.85
CA HIS A 132 8.21 7.74 -10.78
C HIS A 132 8.40 6.89 -9.52
N PHE A 133 7.91 7.34 -8.37
CA PHE A 133 7.97 6.56 -7.11
C PHE A 133 7.33 5.17 -7.27
N TYR A 134 6.10 5.13 -7.78
CA TYR A 134 5.38 3.86 -7.94
C TYR A 134 6.02 2.97 -9.02
N GLN A 135 6.53 3.56 -10.09
CA GLN A 135 7.25 2.83 -11.14
C GLN A 135 8.53 2.18 -10.58
N GLU A 136 9.26 2.87 -9.72
CA GLU A 136 10.42 2.32 -9.04
C GLU A 136 10.04 1.22 -8.05
N CYS A 137 8.94 1.38 -7.32
CA CYS A 137 8.40 0.31 -6.49
C CYS A 137 8.06 -0.95 -7.30
N ASP A 138 7.44 -0.79 -8.46
CA ASP A 138 7.16 -1.90 -9.38
C ASP A 138 8.46 -2.58 -9.86
N ARG A 139 9.48 -1.79 -10.20
CA ARG A 139 10.79 -2.28 -10.66
C ARG A 139 11.54 -3.06 -9.57
N LEU A 140 11.45 -2.57 -8.33
CA LEU A 140 12.22 -3.10 -7.19
C LEU A 140 11.48 -4.17 -6.39
N GLY A 141 10.22 -4.44 -6.70
CA GLY A 141 9.43 -5.42 -5.96
C GLY A 141 8.91 -4.90 -4.63
N ILE A 142 8.66 -3.62 -4.51
CA ILE A 142 8.16 -3.01 -3.28
C ILE A 142 6.64 -2.82 -3.40
N LEU A 143 5.88 -3.50 -2.55
CA LEU A 143 4.45 -3.26 -2.38
C LEU A 143 4.22 -1.91 -1.71
N VAL A 144 3.13 -1.24 -2.06
CA VAL A 144 2.78 0.06 -1.48
C VAL A 144 1.42 -0.03 -0.80
N THR A 145 1.36 0.40 0.45
CA THR A 145 0.12 0.75 1.14
C THR A 145 -0.01 2.25 1.12
N GLN A 146 -1.07 2.76 0.52
CA GLN A 146 -1.31 4.20 0.37
C GLN A 146 -2.39 4.64 1.35
N ASP A 147 -2.03 5.49 2.32
CA ASP A 147 -3.04 6.20 3.11
C ASP A 147 -3.67 7.32 2.28
N PHE A 148 -4.93 7.63 2.55
CA PHE A 148 -5.49 8.92 2.13
C PHE A 148 -4.95 10.04 3.01
N MET A 149 -4.89 11.27 2.47
CA MET A 149 -4.25 12.42 3.13
C MET A 149 -5.13 12.98 4.25
N MET A 150 -5.40 12.15 5.28
CA MET A 150 -6.28 12.43 6.40
C MET A 150 -5.61 12.14 7.75
N ALA A 151 -4.33 12.49 7.89
CA ALA A 151 -3.60 12.24 9.14
C ALA A 151 -3.75 13.40 10.13
N CYS A 152 -3.72 13.05 11.43
CA CYS A 152 -3.45 13.96 12.55
C CYS A 152 -4.39 15.18 12.66
N GLY A 153 -5.64 15.08 12.20
CA GLY A 153 -6.58 16.19 12.25
C GLY A 153 -8.02 15.71 12.41
N THR A 154 -8.90 16.66 12.75
CA THR A 154 -10.35 16.50 12.67
C THR A 154 -10.78 17.01 11.31
N TYR A 155 -11.54 16.20 10.60
CA TYR A 155 -12.04 16.51 9.26
C TYR A 155 -13.54 16.74 9.30
N PRO A 156 -14.10 17.57 8.41
CA PRO A 156 -15.53 17.86 8.38
C PRO A 156 -16.32 16.71 7.74
N GLU A 157 -16.30 15.54 8.38
CA GLU A 157 -16.88 14.30 7.88
C GLU A 157 -18.41 14.32 7.77
N ASP A 158 -19.07 15.26 8.48
CA ASP A 158 -20.51 15.49 8.38
C ASP A 158 -20.92 16.39 7.19
N GLU A 159 -19.93 16.98 6.50
CA GLU A 159 -20.17 17.93 5.42
C GLU A 159 -20.24 17.24 4.04
N PRO A 160 -21.38 17.30 3.33
CA PRO A 160 -21.54 16.61 2.05
C PRO A 160 -20.52 17.02 0.99
N TRP A 161 -20.09 18.28 0.96
CA TRP A 161 -19.09 18.76 0.02
C TRP A 161 -17.74 18.09 0.25
N PHE A 162 -17.36 17.89 1.51
CA PHE A 162 -16.09 17.23 1.88
C PHE A 162 -16.14 15.76 1.48
N LEU A 163 -17.21 15.03 1.83
CA LEU A 163 -17.37 13.63 1.44
C LEU A 163 -17.35 13.44 -0.07
N GLN A 164 -17.95 14.37 -0.83
CA GLN A 164 -17.92 14.33 -2.28
C GLN A 164 -16.48 14.50 -2.83
N GLN A 165 -15.72 15.44 -2.29
CA GLN A 165 -14.31 15.65 -2.71
C GLN A 165 -13.44 14.45 -2.33
N LEU A 166 -13.56 13.94 -1.11
CA LEU A 166 -12.85 12.76 -0.65
C LEU A 166 -13.15 11.53 -1.50
N SER A 167 -14.42 11.31 -1.86
CA SER A 167 -14.84 10.22 -2.73
C SER A 167 -14.20 10.32 -4.12
N ARG A 168 -14.14 11.53 -4.70
CA ARG A 168 -13.48 11.76 -6.00
C ARG A 168 -11.98 11.51 -5.93
N GLU A 169 -11.33 11.99 -4.87
CA GLU A 169 -9.90 11.75 -4.65
C GLU A 169 -9.63 10.25 -4.50
N ALA A 170 -10.42 9.56 -3.69
CA ALA A 170 -10.31 8.11 -3.49
C ALA A 170 -10.46 7.34 -4.82
N GLU A 171 -11.43 7.71 -5.65
CA GLU A 171 -11.63 7.10 -6.96
C GLU A 171 -10.43 7.35 -7.90
N CYS A 172 -9.93 8.58 -7.94
CA CYS A 172 -8.76 8.93 -8.75
C CYS A 172 -7.51 8.18 -8.29
N ALA A 173 -7.25 8.14 -6.98
CA ALA A 173 -6.13 7.41 -6.40
C ALA A 173 -6.22 5.91 -6.68
N ALA A 174 -7.39 5.29 -6.45
CA ALA A 174 -7.61 3.88 -6.71
C ALA A 174 -7.42 3.54 -8.20
N ARG A 175 -7.90 4.37 -9.11
CA ARG A 175 -7.70 4.17 -10.57
C ARG A 175 -6.23 4.29 -10.96
N ARG A 176 -5.50 5.25 -10.39
CA ARG A 176 -4.09 5.48 -10.67
C ARG A 176 -3.19 4.37 -10.13
N LEU A 177 -3.50 3.86 -8.94
CA LEU A 177 -2.60 3.00 -8.16
C LEU A 177 -2.99 1.51 -8.15
N ARG A 178 -4.03 1.12 -8.85
CA ARG A 178 -4.57 -0.25 -8.88
C ARG A 178 -3.72 -1.28 -9.65
N ASN A 179 -2.57 -0.91 -10.13
CA ASN A 179 -1.69 -1.83 -10.84
C ASN A 179 -1.12 -2.92 -9.93
#